data_de4aa10aaa3a129d6b1a229e75bbdc52
#
_entry.id   de4aa10aaa3a129d6b1a229e75bbdc52
#
_cell.length_a   1.000
_cell.length_b   1.000
_cell.length_c   1.000
_cell.angle_alpha   90.00
_cell.angle_beta   90.00
_cell.angle_gamma   90.00
#
_symmetry.space_group_name_H-M   'P 1'
#
loop_
_entity.id
_entity.type
_entity.pdbx_description
1 polymer ?
#
loop_
_entity_poly.entity_id
_entity_poly.type
_entity_poly.pdbx_seq_one_letter_code
_entity_poly.pdbx_strand_id
1 'polypeptide(L)'
;MNMKLNLKIYGALHFQCLLIIILTGIMSLNSYCQNAELNGTIAGWGTASYSDKLNSMLGIRFVPALTLNFPVKNKFKLDSEISLNTWSSGTFWSGDSTTNDAKIKPYRVWLRFSGDHFEIRAGLQKINFGSAVMLRPLMWFDRVDPRDPLQITDGVYGLLGRYYFLNNANIWIWALYGNNNPKGWEAAGTWPHKPELGGRVQVPLLSGEIAATYHFRQADFRAYNINDSIYFPDPVKENRIGVDGKFDLAVGLWFEGVLIRQNGIKEGWQRYLNLGADYTFNLGKGLSLMTEFFSLSSASKAFIRDDGISFAAISVTYPFTIISSLNAILFYDWKNNDLYNFVNWSWQFDKWSFYLMGFWNPDRFQVYPGMNKTNLFAGKGIQVMAVYNY
;
A
#
# COMPACT_ATOMS: atom_id res chain seq x y z
N MET A 1 -11.90 40.08 6.18
CA MET A 1 -12.06 38.76 5.51
C MET A 1 -11.18 38.60 4.25
N ASN A 2 -10.90 39.71 3.53
CA ASN A 2 -10.11 39.65 2.27
C ASN A 2 -8.60 39.43 2.42
N MET A 3 -7.99 39.72 3.57
CA MET A 3 -6.53 39.61 3.74
C MET A 3 -6.06 38.17 3.97
N LYS A 4 -6.88 37.31 4.58
CA LYS A 4 -6.55 35.86 4.77
C LYS A 4 -6.71 35.04 3.47
N LEU A 5 -7.56 35.49 2.55
CA LEU A 5 -7.74 34.84 1.25
C LEU A 5 -6.54 35.08 0.33
N ASN A 6 -6.00 36.31 0.33
CA ASN A 6 -4.81 36.66 -0.45
C ASN A 6 -3.56 35.88 -0.02
N LEU A 7 -3.34 35.66 1.27
CA LEU A 7 -2.17 34.87 1.74
C LEU A 7 -2.22 33.41 1.32
N LYS A 8 -3.41 32.80 1.22
CA LYS A 8 -3.56 31.40 0.74
C LYS A 8 -3.34 31.28 -0.77
N ILE A 9 -3.75 32.28 -1.56
CA ILE A 9 -3.54 32.31 -3.01
C ILE A 9 -2.04 32.54 -3.32
N TYR A 10 -1.37 33.42 -2.59
CA TYR A 10 0.08 33.64 -2.73
C TYR A 10 0.90 32.39 -2.37
N GLY A 11 0.52 31.66 -1.32
CA GLY A 11 1.17 30.38 -0.95
C GLY A 11 1.04 29.32 -2.04
N ALA A 12 -0.12 29.20 -2.69
CA ALA A 12 -0.35 28.25 -3.78
C ALA A 12 0.44 28.64 -5.05
N LEU A 13 0.53 29.95 -5.37
CA LEU A 13 1.31 30.42 -6.53
C LEU A 13 2.82 30.20 -6.33
N HIS A 14 3.34 30.47 -5.13
CA HIS A 14 4.75 30.23 -4.81
C HIS A 14 5.09 28.74 -4.85
N PHE A 15 4.18 27.88 -4.43
CA PHE A 15 4.35 26.45 -4.50
C PHE A 15 4.39 25.94 -5.97
N GLN A 16 3.53 26.48 -6.84
CA GLN A 16 3.54 26.15 -8.27
C GLN A 16 4.82 26.65 -8.96
N CYS A 17 5.29 27.85 -8.63
CA CYS A 17 6.55 28.37 -9.15
C CYS A 17 7.75 27.54 -8.67
N LEU A 18 7.77 27.12 -7.40
CA LEU A 18 8.82 26.24 -6.85
C LEU A 18 8.82 24.88 -7.54
N LEU A 19 7.64 24.32 -7.82
CA LEU A 19 7.49 23.05 -8.53
C LEU A 19 8.02 23.15 -9.96
N ILE A 20 7.74 24.24 -10.67
CA ILE A 20 8.24 24.51 -12.04
C ILE A 20 9.77 24.68 -12.03
N ILE A 21 10.33 25.39 -11.06
CA ILE A 21 11.78 25.57 -10.92
C ILE A 21 12.47 24.26 -10.61
N ILE A 22 11.89 23.42 -9.76
CA ILE A 22 12.39 22.07 -9.49
C ILE A 22 12.32 21.21 -10.76
N LEU A 23 11.20 21.25 -11.49
CA LEU A 23 11.04 20.51 -12.76
C LEU A 23 12.07 20.93 -13.82
N THR A 24 12.30 22.25 -14.01
CA THR A 24 13.28 22.75 -15.00
C THR A 24 14.71 22.49 -14.59
N GLY A 25 15.05 22.59 -13.29
CA GLY A 25 16.35 22.22 -12.75
C GLY A 25 16.68 20.73 -12.91
N ILE A 26 15.68 19.88 -12.76
CA ILE A 26 15.81 18.43 -12.90
C ILE A 26 16.01 18.00 -14.37
N MET A 27 15.34 18.65 -15.32
CA MET A 27 15.51 18.36 -16.76
C MET A 27 16.92 18.68 -17.28
N SER A 28 17.68 19.56 -16.63
CA SER A 28 19.04 19.91 -17.03
C SER A 28 20.12 18.93 -16.53
N LEU A 29 19.81 18.03 -15.61
CA LEU A 29 20.77 17.08 -15.02
C LEU A 29 21.04 15.85 -15.89
N ASN A 30 20.19 15.55 -16.87
CA ASN A 30 20.31 14.36 -17.72
C ASN A 30 21.56 14.31 -18.64
N SER A 31 22.37 15.38 -18.71
CA SER A 31 23.46 15.48 -19.66
C SER A 31 24.85 15.08 -19.12
N TYR A 32 25.02 14.82 -17.83
CA TYR A 32 26.37 14.72 -17.25
C TYR A 32 26.67 13.50 -16.36
N CYS A 33 25.72 12.59 -16.12
CA CYS A 33 26.00 11.47 -15.22
C CYS A 33 25.55 10.12 -15.79
N GLN A 34 26.49 9.30 -16.19
CA GLN A 34 26.24 7.93 -16.69
C GLN A 34 25.66 6.97 -15.61
N ASN A 35 25.69 7.38 -14.34
CA ASN A 35 25.28 6.57 -13.18
C ASN A 35 24.06 7.12 -12.46
N ALA A 36 23.39 8.16 -12.97
CA ALA A 36 22.20 8.74 -12.37
C ALA A 36 21.02 8.67 -13.34
N GLU A 37 19.91 8.14 -12.87
CA GLU A 37 18.66 8.08 -13.62
C GLU A 37 17.61 8.88 -12.88
N LEU A 38 16.94 9.77 -13.60
CA LEU A 38 15.81 10.52 -13.12
C LEU A 38 14.54 9.99 -13.78
N ASN A 39 13.67 9.43 -12.98
CA ASN A 39 12.36 8.95 -13.37
C ASN A 39 11.31 9.45 -12.40
N GLY A 40 10.06 9.27 -12.74
CA GLY A 40 8.99 9.63 -11.84
C GLY A 40 7.63 9.54 -12.48
N THR A 41 6.64 9.85 -11.67
CA THR A 41 5.23 9.78 -12.04
C THR A 41 4.53 11.08 -11.72
N ILE A 42 3.79 11.61 -12.69
CA ILE A 42 2.83 12.70 -12.51
C ILE A 42 1.44 12.11 -12.73
N ALA A 43 0.54 12.26 -11.78
CA ALA A 43 -0.84 11.80 -11.90
C ALA A 43 -1.80 12.94 -11.60
N GLY A 44 -2.83 13.10 -12.44
CA GLY A 44 -3.94 14.00 -12.22
C GLY A 44 -5.25 13.22 -12.23
N TRP A 45 -6.18 13.53 -11.34
CA TRP A 45 -7.49 12.88 -11.28
C TRP A 45 -8.62 13.84 -10.97
N GLY A 46 -9.81 13.50 -11.48
CA GLY A 46 -11.06 14.11 -11.14
C GLY A 46 -12.06 13.05 -10.72
N THR A 47 -12.73 13.24 -9.58
CA THR A 47 -13.75 12.35 -9.05
C THR A 47 -15.04 13.10 -8.86
N ALA A 48 -16.16 12.52 -9.31
CA ALA A 48 -17.50 12.94 -8.95
C ALA A 48 -18.20 11.81 -8.21
N SER A 49 -18.66 12.05 -6.99
CA SER A 49 -19.30 11.04 -6.16
C SER A 49 -20.55 11.57 -5.49
N TYR A 50 -21.50 10.66 -5.27
CA TYR A 50 -22.76 10.92 -4.60
C TYR A 50 -22.92 9.92 -3.45
N SER A 51 -23.00 10.46 -2.25
CA SER A 51 -23.39 9.76 -1.04
C SER A 51 -24.72 10.39 -0.59
N ASP A 52 -24.79 11.28 0.34
CA ASP A 52 -26.01 12.07 0.60
C ASP A 52 -26.09 13.33 -0.28
N LYS A 53 -24.95 13.79 -0.76
CA LYS A 53 -24.79 14.99 -1.60
C LYS A 53 -23.76 14.73 -2.70
N LEU A 54 -23.86 15.50 -3.76
CA LEU A 54 -22.87 15.48 -4.83
C LEU A 54 -21.57 16.13 -4.32
N ASN A 55 -20.47 15.38 -4.43
CA ASN A 55 -19.14 15.83 -4.11
C ASN A 55 -18.25 15.69 -5.33
N SER A 56 -17.40 16.65 -5.58
CA SER A 56 -16.38 16.55 -6.61
C SER A 56 -15.00 16.83 -6.02
N MET A 57 -14.02 16.09 -6.51
CA MET A 57 -12.63 16.23 -6.07
C MET A 57 -11.71 16.30 -7.28
N LEU A 58 -10.79 17.25 -7.26
CA LEU A 58 -9.68 17.31 -8.21
C LEU A 58 -8.39 17.13 -7.45
N GLY A 59 -7.45 16.37 -8.01
CA GLY A 59 -6.17 16.13 -7.37
C GLY A 59 -5.05 15.96 -8.37
N ILE A 60 -3.84 16.25 -7.88
CA ILE A 60 -2.58 16.04 -8.59
C ILE A 60 -1.56 15.41 -7.65
N ARG A 61 -0.74 14.53 -8.19
CA ARG A 61 0.37 13.89 -7.48
C ARG A 61 1.63 13.93 -8.33
N PHE A 62 2.76 14.16 -7.68
CA PHE A 62 4.07 14.15 -8.29
C PHE A 62 5.03 13.31 -7.44
N VAL A 63 5.63 12.29 -8.05
CA VAL A 63 6.55 11.37 -7.41
C VAL A 63 7.83 11.29 -8.23
N PRO A 64 8.76 12.27 -8.06
CA PRO A 64 10.08 12.20 -8.68
C PRO A 64 10.97 11.19 -7.94
N ALA A 65 11.79 10.47 -8.68
CA ALA A 65 12.77 9.53 -8.16
C ALA A 65 14.12 9.70 -8.86
N LEU A 66 15.16 9.92 -8.07
CA LEU A 66 16.55 9.93 -8.50
C LEU A 66 17.20 8.62 -8.04
N THR A 67 17.62 7.80 -8.99
CA THR A 67 18.36 6.56 -8.76
C THR A 67 19.82 6.79 -9.09
N LEU A 68 20.72 6.40 -8.20
CA LEU A 68 22.17 6.48 -8.37
C LEU A 68 22.76 5.08 -8.31
N ASN A 69 23.51 4.70 -9.32
CA ASN A 69 24.14 3.40 -9.44
C ASN A 69 25.67 3.55 -9.43
N PHE A 70 26.35 2.96 -8.45
CA PHE A 70 27.78 3.01 -8.31
C PHE A 70 28.35 1.60 -8.48
N PRO A 71 28.98 1.28 -9.64
CA PRO A 71 29.65 0.01 -9.82
C PRO A 71 30.84 -0.08 -8.86
N VAL A 72 30.85 -1.10 -8.02
CA VAL A 72 31.98 -1.41 -7.12
C VAL A 72 32.80 -2.52 -7.77
N LYS A 73 34.11 -2.59 -7.49
CA LYS A 73 34.96 -3.65 -8.03
C LYS A 73 34.38 -5.05 -7.78
N ASN A 74 34.56 -5.91 -8.77
CA ASN A 74 34.19 -7.32 -8.79
C ASN A 74 32.69 -7.58 -8.81
N LYS A 75 31.93 -8.10 -8.25
CA LYS A 75 30.50 -8.48 -8.31
C LYS A 75 29.60 -7.66 -7.38
N PHE A 76 30.14 -6.61 -6.76
CA PHE A 76 29.39 -5.79 -5.83
C PHE A 76 28.78 -4.56 -6.50
N LYS A 77 27.60 -4.16 -6.04
CA LYS A 77 26.89 -2.96 -6.49
C LYS A 77 26.48 -2.12 -5.27
N LEU A 78 26.57 -0.83 -5.43
CA LEU A 78 26.05 0.13 -4.46
C LEU A 78 25.02 0.99 -5.20
N ASP A 79 23.77 0.93 -4.77
CA ASP A 79 22.66 1.66 -5.40
C ASP A 79 21.98 2.52 -4.35
N SER A 80 21.41 3.65 -4.76
CA SER A 80 20.58 4.46 -3.89
C SER A 80 19.38 5.03 -4.64
N GLU A 81 18.30 5.30 -3.94
CA GLU A 81 17.14 6.00 -4.46
C GLU A 81 16.74 7.10 -3.50
N ILE A 82 16.48 8.28 -4.07
CA ILE A 82 15.90 9.42 -3.35
C ILE A 82 14.63 9.81 -4.09
N SER A 83 13.48 9.66 -3.45
CA SER A 83 12.20 10.04 -4.03
C SER A 83 11.28 10.73 -3.03
N LEU A 84 10.41 11.59 -3.56
CA LEU A 84 9.41 12.34 -2.81
C LEU A 84 8.01 11.94 -3.29
N ASN A 85 7.03 12.02 -2.41
CA ASN A 85 5.62 11.92 -2.76
C ASN A 85 4.94 13.24 -2.37
N THR A 86 4.58 13.99 -3.39
CA THR A 86 3.91 15.28 -3.26
C THR A 86 2.52 15.17 -3.85
N TRP A 87 1.52 15.56 -3.11
CA TRP A 87 0.16 15.61 -3.65
C TRP A 87 -0.61 16.81 -3.15
N SER A 88 -1.58 17.24 -3.95
CA SER A 88 -2.57 18.25 -3.57
C SER A 88 -3.94 17.84 -4.12
N SER A 89 -4.98 18.03 -3.33
CA SER A 89 -6.36 17.80 -3.75
C SER A 89 -7.30 18.85 -3.18
N GLY A 90 -8.30 19.25 -3.99
CA GLY A 90 -9.40 20.10 -3.59
C GLY A 90 -10.70 19.31 -3.68
N THR A 91 -11.49 19.28 -2.60
CA THR A 91 -12.82 18.69 -2.57
C THR A 91 -13.86 19.79 -2.48
N PHE A 92 -14.84 19.74 -3.37
CA PHE A 92 -15.96 20.67 -3.46
C PHE A 92 -17.23 19.96 -3.02
N TRP A 93 -17.80 20.40 -1.92
CA TRP A 93 -19.02 19.84 -1.37
C TRP A 93 -20.22 20.65 -1.88
N SER A 94 -21.31 20.00 -2.27
CA SER A 94 -22.53 20.71 -2.66
C SER A 94 -23.12 21.40 -1.41
N GLY A 95 -22.96 22.72 -1.30
CA GLY A 95 -23.40 23.51 -0.14
C GLY A 95 -22.35 24.47 0.40
N ASP A 96 -21.47 24.99 -0.45
CA ASP A 96 -20.54 26.11 -0.19
C ASP A 96 -19.29 25.79 0.65
N SER A 97 -18.93 24.54 0.91
CA SER A 97 -17.68 24.23 1.59
C SER A 97 -16.65 23.63 0.62
N THR A 98 -15.43 24.13 0.68
CA THR A 98 -14.26 23.55 -0.01
C THR A 98 -13.22 23.14 1.00
N THR A 99 -12.66 21.94 0.83
CA THR A 99 -11.53 21.49 1.62
C THR A 99 -10.34 21.24 0.70
N ASN A 100 -9.17 21.77 1.09
CA ASN A 100 -7.93 21.55 0.38
C ASN A 100 -6.98 20.74 1.27
N ASP A 101 -6.36 19.71 0.73
CA ASP A 101 -5.28 18.96 1.37
C ASP A 101 -4.06 18.97 0.46
N ALA A 102 -2.89 19.26 1.03
CA ALA A 102 -1.63 19.21 0.31
C ALA A 102 -0.55 18.66 1.23
N LYS A 103 0.29 17.78 0.73
CA LYS A 103 1.35 17.16 1.51
C LYS A 103 2.57 16.85 0.66
N ILE A 104 3.74 17.02 1.28
CA ILE A 104 5.04 16.59 0.76
C ILE A 104 5.64 15.67 1.80
N LYS A 105 6.10 14.51 1.38
CA LYS A 105 6.81 13.58 2.25
C LYS A 105 7.89 12.81 1.50
N PRO A 106 8.97 12.39 2.20
CA PRO A 106 9.89 11.41 1.64
C PRO A 106 9.12 10.14 1.24
N TYR A 107 9.44 9.58 0.08
CA TYR A 107 8.78 8.38 -0.44
C TYR A 107 9.71 7.18 -0.38
N ARG A 108 10.95 7.36 -0.90
CA ARG A 108 12.06 6.41 -0.78
C ARG A 108 13.34 7.18 -0.55
N VAL A 109 14.10 6.81 0.43
CA VAL A 109 15.43 7.35 0.72
C VAL A 109 16.26 6.21 1.29
N TRP A 110 16.92 5.47 0.42
CA TRP A 110 17.66 4.28 0.84
C TRP A 110 18.97 4.11 0.08
N LEU A 111 19.89 3.40 0.71
CA LEU A 111 21.15 2.92 0.16
C LEU A 111 21.13 1.40 0.21
N ARG A 112 21.54 0.74 -0.90
CA ARG A 112 21.63 -0.71 -1.02
C ARG A 112 23.04 -1.11 -1.44
N PHE A 113 23.61 -2.06 -0.69
CA PHE A 113 24.80 -2.79 -1.05
C PHE A 113 24.42 -4.23 -1.37
N SER A 114 24.84 -4.74 -2.51
CA SER A 114 24.44 -6.08 -2.97
C SER A 114 25.59 -6.82 -3.66
N GLY A 115 25.55 -8.13 -3.58
CA GLY A 115 26.39 -9.08 -4.29
C GLY A 115 25.56 -10.17 -4.95
N ASP A 116 26.20 -11.24 -5.42
CA ASP A 116 25.53 -12.31 -6.17
C ASP A 116 24.40 -13.00 -5.36
N HIS A 117 24.57 -13.12 -4.05
CA HIS A 117 23.68 -13.90 -3.18
C HIS A 117 23.10 -13.11 -2.00
N PHE A 118 23.38 -11.83 -1.89
CA PHE A 118 22.88 -11.04 -0.78
C PHE A 118 22.58 -9.60 -1.17
N GLU A 119 21.70 -8.98 -0.40
CA GLU A 119 21.54 -7.54 -0.37
C GLU A 119 21.37 -7.03 1.06
N ILE A 120 21.90 -5.84 1.32
CA ILE A 120 21.68 -5.08 2.55
C ILE A 120 21.19 -3.71 2.15
N ARG A 121 20.03 -3.30 2.65
CA ARG A 121 19.40 -2.01 2.35
C ARG A 121 19.11 -1.25 3.62
N ALA A 122 19.52 0.02 3.68
CA ALA A 122 19.32 0.89 4.83
C ALA A 122 18.55 2.16 4.40
N GLY A 123 17.61 2.62 5.23
CA GLY A 123 16.86 3.86 5.01
C GLY A 123 15.35 3.65 4.87
N LEU A 124 14.67 4.64 4.27
CA LEU A 124 13.24 4.59 3.99
C LEU A 124 12.98 3.75 2.74
N GLN A 125 12.42 2.56 2.92
CA GLN A 125 12.28 1.56 1.88
C GLN A 125 10.92 0.85 1.92
N LYS A 126 10.50 0.28 0.81
CA LYS A 126 9.35 -0.64 0.76
C LYS A 126 9.82 -2.04 1.16
N ILE A 127 9.15 -2.63 2.14
CA ILE A 127 9.25 -4.05 2.48
C ILE A 127 7.87 -4.65 2.22
N ASN A 128 7.81 -5.64 1.35
CA ASN A 128 6.57 -6.28 0.94
C ASN A 128 6.82 -7.78 0.76
N PHE A 129 5.90 -8.59 1.27
CA PHE A 129 5.90 -10.05 1.15
C PHE A 129 4.47 -10.58 1.31
N GLY A 130 4.29 -11.89 1.13
CA GLY A 130 2.99 -12.56 1.15
C GLY A 130 2.47 -12.83 -0.25
N SER A 131 1.54 -13.77 -0.34
CA SER A 131 1.00 -14.33 -1.58
C SER A 131 -0.35 -13.73 -1.96
N ALA A 132 -1.12 -13.19 -1.01
CA ALA A 132 -2.43 -12.59 -1.25
C ALA A 132 -2.31 -11.28 -2.02
N VAL A 133 -3.31 -10.97 -2.84
CA VAL A 133 -3.30 -9.86 -3.80
C VAL A 133 -4.26 -8.75 -3.37
N MET A 134 -5.52 -9.09 -3.04
CA MET A 134 -6.57 -8.13 -2.71
C MET A 134 -6.68 -7.90 -1.20
N LEU A 135 -6.79 -8.94 -0.39
CA LEU A 135 -7.03 -8.87 1.05
C LEU A 135 -5.86 -9.53 1.80
N ARG A 136 -4.79 -8.80 2.02
CA ARG A 136 -3.46 -9.29 2.42
C ARG A 136 -3.22 -9.29 3.93
N PRO A 137 -3.31 -10.43 4.66
CA PRO A 137 -2.94 -10.55 6.07
C PRO A 137 -1.51 -10.09 6.39
N LEU A 138 -0.57 -10.38 5.49
CA LEU A 138 0.85 -10.05 5.62
C LEU A 138 1.21 -8.63 5.17
N MET A 139 0.24 -7.74 4.98
CA MET A 139 0.45 -6.33 4.72
C MET A 139 0.91 -5.61 6.01
N TRP A 140 2.14 -5.93 6.50
CA TRP A 140 2.64 -5.41 7.77
C TRP A 140 3.34 -4.06 7.65
N PHE A 141 3.96 -3.76 6.50
CA PHE A 141 4.82 -2.60 6.32
C PHE A 141 4.36 -1.68 5.19
N ASP A 142 3.36 -2.07 4.46
CA ASP A 142 2.78 -1.32 3.35
C ASP A 142 1.26 -1.20 3.51
N ARG A 143 0.66 -0.36 2.66
CA ARG A 143 -0.80 -0.26 2.49
C ARG A 143 -1.09 -0.16 1.02
N VAL A 144 -1.41 -1.26 0.41
CA VAL A 144 -1.77 -1.33 -1.00
C VAL A 144 -3.28 -1.51 -1.11
N ASP A 145 -3.94 -0.57 -1.78
CA ASP A 145 -5.34 -0.71 -2.19
C ASP A 145 -5.35 -1.22 -3.64
N PRO A 146 -5.89 -2.41 -3.92
CA PRO A 146 -5.92 -2.96 -5.28
C PRO A 146 -6.81 -2.15 -6.25
N ARG A 147 -7.63 -1.24 -5.73
CA ARG A 147 -8.46 -0.33 -6.54
C ARG A 147 -7.68 0.91 -7.00
N ASP A 148 -6.58 1.29 -6.30
CA ASP A 148 -5.74 2.43 -6.69
C ASP A 148 -4.78 2.02 -7.81
N PRO A 149 -4.90 2.57 -9.04
CA PRO A 149 -4.00 2.26 -10.13
C PRO A 149 -2.54 2.60 -9.85
N LEU A 150 -2.27 3.59 -9.01
CA LEU A 150 -0.92 4.01 -8.66
C LEU A 150 -0.27 3.08 -7.63
N GLN A 151 -1.06 2.37 -6.82
CA GLN A 151 -0.61 1.48 -5.73
C GLN A 151 0.49 2.09 -4.86
N ILE A 152 0.41 3.40 -4.62
CA ILE A 152 1.40 4.13 -3.84
C ILE A 152 1.24 3.76 -2.37
N THR A 153 2.32 3.26 -1.79
CA THR A 153 2.36 2.87 -0.39
C THR A 153 3.57 3.49 0.30
N ASP A 154 3.37 3.89 1.56
CA ASP A 154 4.44 4.40 2.39
C ASP A 154 5.51 3.32 2.62
N GLY A 155 6.74 3.76 2.78
CA GLY A 155 7.84 2.89 3.19
C GLY A 155 8.01 2.84 4.70
N VAL A 156 8.97 2.05 5.13
CA VAL A 156 9.43 1.97 6.53
C VAL A 156 10.91 2.31 6.61
N TYR A 157 11.30 3.01 7.69
CA TYR A 157 12.69 3.26 8.00
C TYR A 157 13.30 2.03 8.67
N GLY A 158 14.44 1.56 8.16
CA GLY A 158 15.12 0.43 8.76
C GLY A 158 16.28 -0.11 7.95
N LEU A 159 16.88 -1.16 8.49
CA LEU A 159 17.88 -2.00 7.87
C LEU A 159 17.21 -3.32 7.47
N LEU A 160 17.41 -3.74 6.23
CA LEU A 160 16.95 -5.01 5.69
C LEU A 160 18.14 -5.76 5.09
N GLY A 161 18.37 -6.98 5.55
CA GLY A 161 19.29 -7.93 4.94
C GLY A 161 18.53 -9.07 4.30
N ARG A 162 18.96 -9.48 3.11
CA ARG A 162 18.44 -10.66 2.39
C ARG A 162 19.59 -11.52 1.93
N TYR A 163 19.41 -12.84 2.03
CA TYR A 163 20.32 -13.82 1.46
C TYR A 163 19.56 -14.81 0.59
N TYR A 164 20.09 -15.08 -0.58
CA TYR A 164 19.51 -15.93 -1.61
C TYR A 164 20.35 -17.18 -1.83
N PHE A 165 19.77 -18.34 -1.59
CA PHE A 165 20.42 -19.61 -1.82
C PHE A 165 20.29 -20.05 -3.28
N LEU A 166 21.19 -20.92 -3.73
CA LEU A 166 21.17 -21.43 -5.11
C LEU A 166 19.91 -22.22 -5.49
N ASN A 167 19.23 -22.77 -4.49
CA ASN A 167 17.95 -23.48 -4.67
C ASN A 167 16.71 -22.57 -4.60
N ASN A 168 16.89 -21.25 -4.75
CA ASN A 168 15.85 -20.21 -4.64
C ASN A 168 15.22 -20.04 -3.25
N ALA A 169 15.70 -20.76 -2.23
CA ALA A 169 15.35 -20.41 -0.85
C ALA A 169 15.95 -19.04 -0.49
N ASN A 170 15.30 -18.30 0.39
CA ASN A 170 15.83 -17.03 0.84
C ASN A 170 15.52 -16.75 2.32
N ILE A 171 16.38 -15.96 2.94
CA ILE A 171 16.22 -15.51 4.32
C ILE A 171 16.29 -14.00 4.32
N TRP A 172 15.33 -13.35 5.00
CA TRP A 172 15.29 -11.92 5.25
C TRP A 172 15.37 -11.66 6.74
N ILE A 173 16.08 -10.62 7.11
CA ILE A 173 16.12 -10.09 8.46
C ILE A 173 15.97 -8.58 8.40
N TRP A 174 15.24 -7.99 9.34
CA TRP A 174 15.09 -6.54 9.41
C TRP A 174 15.12 -6.03 10.84
N ALA A 175 15.61 -4.80 10.95
CA ALA A 175 15.49 -3.95 12.13
C ALA A 175 14.92 -2.61 11.68
N LEU A 176 13.72 -2.24 12.19
CA LEU A 176 13.04 -1.01 11.81
C LEU A 176 13.08 -0.03 12.99
N TYR A 177 13.10 1.27 12.68
CA TYR A 177 13.13 2.31 13.69
C TYR A 177 12.46 3.59 13.21
N GLY A 178 11.74 4.29 14.11
CA GLY A 178 11.11 5.57 13.79
C GLY A 178 9.78 5.48 13.02
N ASN A 179 9.15 4.30 12.98
CA ASN A 179 7.89 4.07 12.27
C ASN A 179 6.69 4.22 13.22
N ASN A 180 6.41 5.44 13.66
CA ASN A 180 5.41 5.72 14.71
C ASN A 180 3.97 5.72 14.21
N ASN A 181 3.73 5.75 12.89
CA ASN A 181 2.38 5.70 12.32
C ASN A 181 1.93 4.26 12.12
N PRO A 182 0.62 3.97 12.26
CA PRO A 182 0.07 2.65 11.94
C PRO A 182 0.37 2.23 10.49
N LYS A 183 0.74 0.98 10.28
CA LYS A 183 1.02 0.36 8.98
C LYS A 183 0.03 -0.78 8.72
N GLY A 184 -0.27 -1.06 7.47
CA GLY A 184 -1.15 -2.17 7.09
C GLY A 184 -2.46 -2.21 7.88
N TRP A 185 -2.72 -3.31 8.56
CA TRP A 185 -3.90 -3.53 9.41
C TRP A 185 -3.74 -3.03 10.85
N GLU A 186 -2.66 -2.35 11.18
CA GLU A 186 -2.40 -1.86 12.54
C GLU A 186 -3.42 -0.82 12.98
N ALA A 187 -3.97 -0.98 14.17
CA ALA A 187 -4.76 0.05 14.83
C ALA A 187 -3.87 1.17 15.39
N ALA A 188 -2.73 0.81 15.99
CA ALA A 188 -1.80 1.72 16.63
C ALA A 188 -0.40 1.61 16.02
N GLY A 189 0.35 2.71 15.97
CA GLY A 189 1.73 2.73 15.52
C GLY A 189 2.70 2.08 16.51
N THR A 190 3.98 2.11 16.17
CA THR A 190 5.03 1.64 17.07
C THR A 190 5.38 2.73 18.08
N TRP A 191 5.64 2.33 19.33
CA TRP A 191 6.06 3.23 20.40
C TRP A 191 7.31 4.03 20.00
N PRO A 192 7.32 5.36 20.20
CA PRO A 192 8.46 6.18 19.85
C PRO A 192 9.77 5.66 20.43
N HIS A 193 10.84 5.73 19.63
CA HIS A 193 12.21 5.29 20.02
C HIS A 193 12.35 3.80 20.38
N LYS A 194 11.38 2.96 20.00
CA LYS A 194 11.51 1.50 20.13
C LYS A 194 11.76 0.86 18.77
N PRO A 195 12.75 -0.05 18.68
CA PRO A 195 12.99 -0.79 17.45
C PRO A 195 11.93 -1.87 17.24
N GLU A 196 11.73 -2.20 15.96
CA GLU A 196 10.96 -3.36 15.52
C GLU A 196 11.94 -4.36 14.89
N LEU A 197 11.81 -5.64 15.19
CA LEU A 197 12.71 -6.67 14.71
C LEU A 197 11.93 -7.82 14.09
N GLY A 198 12.48 -8.42 13.06
CA GLY A 198 11.85 -9.58 12.48
C GLY A 198 12.67 -10.26 11.39
N GLY A 199 12.09 -11.32 10.84
CA GLY A 199 12.69 -12.07 9.76
C GLY A 199 11.69 -12.95 9.05
N ARG A 200 12.10 -13.44 7.88
CA ARG A 200 11.32 -14.32 7.00
C ARG A 200 12.24 -15.37 6.40
N VAL A 201 11.76 -16.58 6.35
CA VAL A 201 12.38 -17.69 5.61
C VAL A 201 11.38 -18.15 4.57
N GLN A 202 11.82 -18.23 3.32
CA GLN A 202 11.02 -18.68 2.18
C GLN A 202 11.76 -19.81 1.48
N VAL A 203 11.07 -20.86 1.18
CA VAL A 203 11.62 -22.02 0.49
C VAL A 203 10.72 -22.46 -0.67
N PRO A 204 11.28 -22.88 -1.81
CA PRO A 204 10.50 -23.48 -2.86
C PRO A 204 9.97 -24.84 -2.38
N LEU A 205 8.74 -25.15 -2.74
CA LEU A 205 8.08 -26.40 -2.41
C LEU A 205 7.15 -26.81 -3.56
N LEU A 206 7.36 -28.02 -4.11
CA LEU A 206 6.60 -28.51 -5.27
C LEU A 206 6.63 -27.53 -6.45
N SER A 207 5.47 -27.17 -6.99
CA SER A 207 5.29 -26.16 -8.04
C SER A 207 5.10 -24.74 -7.49
N GLY A 208 5.57 -24.45 -6.29
CA GLY A 208 5.36 -23.16 -5.64
C GLY A 208 6.38 -22.87 -4.57
N GLU A 209 5.95 -22.13 -3.58
CA GLU A 209 6.78 -21.69 -2.45
C GLU A 209 5.96 -21.62 -1.16
N ILE A 210 6.64 -21.76 -0.04
CA ILE A 210 6.09 -21.55 1.30
C ILE A 210 7.05 -20.67 2.12
N ALA A 211 6.49 -19.86 3.00
CA ALA A 211 7.30 -19.01 3.86
C ALA A 211 6.73 -18.90 5.27
N ALA A 212 7.64 -18.64 6.21
CA ALA A 212 7.33 -18.30 7.59
C ALA A 212 7.97 -16.95 7.93
N THR A 213 7.22 -16.11 8.63
CA THR A 213 7.60 -14.74 8.97
C THR A 213 7.34 -14.48 10.45
N TYR A 214 8.29 -13.82 11.10
CA TYR A 214 8.15 -13.35 12.49
C TYR A 214 8.44 -11.86 12.57
N HIS A 215 7.67 -11.14 13.41
CA HIS A 215 7.90 -9.73 13.68
C HIS A 215 7.53 -9.38 15.11
N PHE A 216 8.40 -8.63 15.77
CA PHE A 216 8.23 -8.09 17.11
C PHE A 216 8.25 -6.58 17.08
N ARG A 217 7.30 -5.96 17.80
CA ARG A 217 7.27 -4.51 18.03
C ARG A 217 6.68 -4.18 19.41
N GLN A 218 6.79 -2.91 19.78
CA GLN A 218 6.11 -2.34 20.92
C GLN A 218 5.09 -1.32 20.41
N ALA A 219 3.80 -1.63 20.52
CA ALA A 219 2.72 -0.80 20.00
C ALA A 219 2.34 0.32 20.98
N ASP A 220 1.94 1.48 20.44
CA ASP A 220 1.54 2.67 21.18
C ASP A 220 0.01 2.85 21.16
N PHE A 221 -0.65 2.38 22.19
CA PHE A 221 -2.10 2.51 22.35
C PHE A 221 -2.54 3.71 23.19
N ARG A 222 -1.66 4.64 23.56
CA ARG A 222 -2.01 5.79 24.41
C ARG A 222 -3.17 6.61 23.88
N ALA A 223 -3.29 6.75 22.57
CA ALA A 223 -4.41 7.47 21.96
C ALA A 223 -5.78 6.79 22.16
N TYR A 224 -5.80 5.53 22.60
CA TYR A 224 -7.01 4.75 22.87
C TYR A 224 -7.36 4.67 24.36
N ASN A 225 -6.52 5.21 25.26
CA ASN A 225 -6.83 5.32 26.67
C ASN A 225 -7.85 6.45 26.86
N ILE A 226 -9.13 6.08 27.07
CA ILE A 226 -10.24 7.01 27.26
C ILE A 226 -10.75 6.84 28.69
N ASN A 227 -10.64 7.93 29.51
CA ASN A 227 -11.27 8.08 30.81
C ASN A 227 -11.29 6.79 31.67
N ASP A 228 -10.26 6.48 32.41
CA ASP A 228 -10.13 5.42 33.43
C ASP A 228 -10.82 4.07 33.17
N SER A 229 -11.65 3.97 32.11
CA SER A 229 -12.47 2.79 31.80
C SER A 229 -11.77 1.80 30.85
N ILE A 230 -10.88 2.28 30.00
CA ILE A 230 -10.10 1.44 29.07
C ILE A 230 -8.63 1.82 29.21
N TYR A 231 -7.86 0.97 29.85
CA TYR A 231 -6.42 1.15 30.01
C TYR A 231 -5.65 0.11 29.21
N PHE A 232 -4.79 0.56 28.34
CA PHE A 232 -3.81 -0.27 27.65
C PHE A 232 -2.44 -0.12 28.29
N PRO A 233 -1.68 -1.23 28.49
CA PRO A 233 -0.30 -1.15 28.98
C PRO A 233 0.57 -0.28 28.08
N ASP A 234 1.52 0.42 28.66
CA ASP A 234 2.47 1.29 27.95
C ASP A 234 3.90 0.79 28.10
N PRO A 235 4.58 0.36 27.03
CA PRO A 235 4.07 0.00 25.70
C PRO A 235 3.49 -1.42 25.64
N VAL A 236 2.61 -1.70 24.69
CA VAL A 236 2.09 -3.05 24.42
C VAL A 236 3.11 -3.84 23.61
N LYS A 237 3.64 -4.93 24.19
CA LYS A 237 4.51 -5.87 23.45
C LYS A 237 3.66 -6.69 22.49
N GLU A 238 4.00 -6.65 21.21
CA GLU A 238 3.27 -7.34 20.14
C GLU A 238 4.22 -8.27 19.38
N ASN A 239 3.82 -9.54 19.27
CA ASN A 239 4.48 -10.57 18.49
C ASN A 239 3.56 -11.01 17.36
N ARG A 240 4.09 -11.10 16.15
CA ARG A 240 3.39 -11.56 14.95
C ARG A 240 4.10 -12.76 14.36
N ILE A 241 3.34 -13.78 14.06
CA ILE A 241 3.80 -14.96 13.30
C ILE A 241 2.93 -15.04 12.07
N GLY A 242 3.53 -15.16 10.89
CA GLY A 242 2.85 -15.34 9.63
C GLY A 242 3.37 -16.55 8.87
N VAL A 243 2.49 -17.23 8.18
CA VAL A 243 2.82 -18.26 7.21
C VAL A 243 2.06 -18.00 5.93
N ASP A 244 2.70 -18.20 4.80
CA ASP A 244 2.08 -18.04 3.49
C ASP A 244 2.66 -19.03 2.49
N GLY A 245 1.91 -19.29 1.43
CA GLY A 245 2.36 -20.09 0.33
C GLY A 245 1.57 -19.80 -0.93
N LYS A 246 2.21 -20.01 -2.07
CA LYS A 246 1.61 -19.90 -3.40
C LYS A 246 2.06 -21.09 -4.24
N PHE A 247 1.11 -21.67 -4.95
CA PHE A 247 1.31 -22.87 -5.78
C PHE A 247 0.68 -22.65 -7.15
N ASP A 248 1.45 -22.84 -8.20
CA ASP A 248 1.00 -22.79 -9.58
C ASP A 248 0.74 -24.21 -10.07
N LEU A 249 -0.51 -24.65 -9.94
CA LEU A 249 -1.04 -25.93 -10.44
C LEU A 249 -1.83 -25.71 -11.75
N ALA A 250 -2.86 -26.50 -12.00
CA ALA A 250 -3.82 -26.19 -13.07
C ALA A 250 -4.57 -24.87 -12.78
N VAL A 251 -4.66 -24.50 -11.51
CA VAL A 251 -5.19 -23.26 -10.96
C VAL A 251 -4.12 -22.69 -10.06
N GLY A 252 -3.89 -21.37 -10.07
CA GLY A 252 -3.06 -20.70 -9.08
C GLY A 252 -3.78 -20.72 -7.73
N LEU A 253 -3.09 -21.15 -6.68
CA LEU A 253 -3.63 -21.24 -5.31
C LEU A 253 -2.68 -20.56 -4.33
N TRP A 254 -3.21 -19.83 -3.37
CA TRP A 254 -2.41 -19.25 -2.28
C TRP A 254 -3.17 -19.22 -0.97
N PHE A 255 -2.39 -19.10 0.10
CA PHE A 255 -2.91 -18.86 1.43
C PHE A 255 -1.98 -17.91 2.21
N GLU A 256 -2.56 -17.16 3.13
CA GLU A 256 -1.84 -16.42 4.17
C GLU A 256 -2.54 -16.64 5.51
N GLY A 257 -1.76 -16.98 6.54
CA GLY A 257 -2.22 -17.09 7.92
C GLY A 257 -1.36 -16.23 8.83
N VAL A 258 -1.98 -15.41 9.68
CA VAL A 258 -1.27 -14.56 10.66
C VAL A 258 -1.87 -14.72 12.03
N LEU A 259 -1.02 -14.86 13.03
CA LEU A 259 -1.35 -14.84 14.44
C LEU A 259 -0.60 -13.71 15.12
N ILE A 260 -1.32 -12.81 15.78
CA ILE A 260 -0.76 -11.69 16.54
C ILE A 260 -1.10 -11.88 18.02
N ARG A 261 -0.09 -11.67 18.88
CA ARG A 261 -0.28 -11.60 20.34
C ARG A 261 0.09 -10.22 20.84
N GLN A 262 -0.86 -9.53 21.45
CA GLN A 262 -0.70 -8.26 22.16
C GLN A 262 -0.77 -8.53 23.67
N ASN A 263 0.36 -8.36 24.36
CA ASN A 263 0.47 -8.68 25.77
C ASN A 263 -0.23 -7.61 26.63
N GLY A 264 -0.98 -8.05 27.63
CA GLY A 264 -1.70 -7.15 28.55
C GLY A 264 -3.07 -6.69 28.03
N ILE A 265 -3.46 -7.09 26.82
CA ILE A 265 -4.80 -6.85 26.28
C ILE A 265 -5.66 -8.10 26.48
N LYS A 266 -6.91 -7.95 26.98
CA LYS A 266 -7.82 -9.06 27.30
C LYS A 266 -8.11 -9.92 26.06
N GLU A 267 -8.46 -9.28 24.94
CA GLU A 267 -8.67 -9.92 23.64
C GLU A 267 -7.46 -9.72 22.72
N GLY A 268 -6.26 -9.93 23.27
CA GLY A 268 -5.00 -9.60 22.63
C GLY A 268 -4.49 -10.63 21.62
N TRP A 269 -5.28 -11.65 21.27
CA TRP A 269 -5.02 -12.54 20.17
C TRP A 269 -5.81 -12.11 18.94
N GLN A 270 -5.10 -11.84 17.84
CA GLN A 270 -5.72 -11.54 16.54
C GLN A 270 -5.29 -12.61 15.54
N ARG A 271 -6.23 -13.04 14.71
CA ARG A 271 -6.00 -14.03 13.67
C ARG A 271 -6.49 -13.49 12.34
N TYR A 272 -5.67 -13.64 11.34
CA TYR A 272 -5.97 -13.32 9.96
C TYR A 272 -5.79 -14.58 9.12
N LEU A 273 -6.69 -14.81 8.20
CA LEU A 273 -6.62 -15.88 7.23
C LEU A 273 -7.01 -15.31 5.86
N ASN A 274 -6.24 -15.62 4.85
CA ASN A 274 -6.63 -15.44 3.45
C ASN A 274 -6.42 -16.76 2.71
N LEU A 275 -7.37 -17.10 1.87
CA LEU A 275 -7.32 -18.20 0.90
C LEU A 275 -7.70 -17.63 -0.45
N GLY A 276 -6.90 -17.88 -1.46
CA GLY A 276 -7.15 -17.34 -2.78
C GLY A 276 -6.86 -18.33 -3.90
N ALA A 277 -7.49 -18.07 -5.03
CA ALA A 277 -7.30 -18.81 -6.27
C ALA A 277 -7.41 -17.88 -7.48
N ASP A 278 -6.66 -18.20 -8.53
CA ASP A 278 -6.81 -17.56 -9.83
C ASP A 278 -6.81 -18.58 -10.98
N TYR A 279 -7.48 -18.18 -12.05
CA TYR A 279 -7.50 -18.93 -13.30
C TYR A 279 -7.76 -18.02 -14.48
N THR A 280 -7.08 -18.26 -15.59
CA THR A 280 -7.33 -17.55 -16.85
C THR A 280 -8.02 -18.50 -17.82
N PHE A 281 -9.28 -18.17 -18.11
CA PHE A 281 -10.09 -18.87 -19.10
C PHE A 281 -9.67 -18.48 -20.52
N ASN A 282 -9.57 -19.46 -21.41
CA ASN A 282 -9.31 -19.20 -22.83
C ASN A 282 -10.59 -18.71 -23.55
N LEU A 283 -11.12 -17.57 -23.10
CA LEU A 283 -12.29 -16.90 -23.66
C LEU A 283 -11.83 -15.61 -24.35
N GLY A 284 -11.96 -15.54 -25.65
CA GLY A 284 -11.51 -14.42 -26.45
C GLY A 284 -10.00 -14.19 -26.30
N LYS A 285 -9.60 -13.10 -25.67
CA LYS A 285 -8.18 -12.75 -25.42
C LYS A 285 -7.66 -13.18 -24.04
N GLY A 286 -8.42 -14.00 -23.34
CA GLY A 286 -8.11 -14.46 -21.99
C GLY A 286 -8.91 -13.71 -20.92
N LEU A 287 -9.86 -14.39 -20.27
CA LEU A 287 -10.61 -13.86 -19.12
C LEU A 287 -9.93 -14.33 -17.84
N SER A 288 -9.29 -13.45 -17.11
CA SER A 288 -8.68 -13.78 -15.82
C SER A 288 -9.68 -13.59 -14.69
N LEU A 289 -9.86 -14.62 -13.88
CA LEU A 289 -10.68 -14.60 -12.67
C LEU A 289 -9.76 -14.84 -11.46
N MET A 290 -9.89 -14.01 -10.44
CA MET A 290 -9.21 -14.15 -9.15
C MET A 290 -10.26 -14.08 -8.05
N THR A 291 -10.13 -14.92 -7.03
CA THR A 291 -11.01 -14.89 -5.86
C THR A 291 -10.20 -15.03 -4.59
N GLU A 292 -10.62 -14.31 -3.53
CA GLU A 292 -10.05 -14.42 -2.20
C GLU A 292 -11.14 -14.47 -1.14
N PHE A 293 -10.92 -15.27 -0.12
CA PHE A 293 -11.66 -15.26 1.13
C PHE A 293 -10.74 -14.79 2.25
N PHE A 294 -11.17 -13.79 3.01
CA PHE A 294 -10.43 -13.20 4.11
C PHE A 294 -11.25 -13.27 5.40
N SER A 295 -10.59 -13.57 6.50
CA SER A 295 -11.19 -13.53 7.84
C SER A 295 -10.21 -12.91 8.83
N LEU A 296 -10.71 -11.97 9.63
CA LEU A 296 -10.01 -11.36 10.75
C LEU A 296 -10.86 -11.58 12.00
N SER A 297 -10.27 -12.05 13.08
CA SER A 297 -10.96 -12.17 14.38
C SER A 297 -10.02 -11.84 15.54
N SER A 298 -10.60 -11.31 16.64
CA SER A 298 -9.94 -11.08 17.91
C SER A 298 -10.53 -12.00 18.98
N ALA A 299 -9.70 -12.45 19.93
CA ALA A 299 -10.14 -13.32 21.02
C ALA A 299 -9.20 -13.26 22.23
N SER A 300 -9.67 -13.78 23.35
CA SER A 300 -8.86 -13.96 24.58
C SER A 300 -7.85 -15.10 24.47
N LYS A 301 -8.07 -16.08 23.59
CA LYS A 301 -7.20 -17.23 23.33
C LYS A 301 -6.87 -17.38 21.86
N ALA A 302 -5.69 -17.96 21.57
CA ALA A 302 -5.11 -18.05 20.23
C ALA A 302 -6.02 -18.74 19.18
N PHE A 303 -6.78 -19.78 19.56
CA PHE A 303 -7.53 -20.61 18.63
C PHE A 303 -9.05 -20.56 18.84
N ILE A 304 -9.53 -19.61 19.64
CA ILE A 304 -10.96 -19.33 19.80
C ILE A 304 -11.33 -18.17 18.87
N ARG A 305 -12.47 -18.27 18.20
CA ARG A 305 -13.04 -17.18 17.40
C ARG A 305 -14.19 -16.57 18.21
N ASP A 306 -13.99 -15.32 18.67
CA ASP A 306 -15.04 -14.55 19.32
C ASP A 306 -15.66 -13.56 18.32
N ASP A 307 -15.18 -12.32 18.26
CA ASP A 307 -15.67 -11.32 17.31
C ASP A 307 -14.77 -11.29 16.06
N GLY A 308 -15.37 -11.02 14.90
CA GLY A 308 -14.59 -10.96 13.68
C GLY A 308 -15.37 -10.44 12.48
N ILE A 309 -14.62 -10.16 11.43
CA ILE A 309 -15.12 -9.78 10.11
C ILE A 309 -14.61 -10.78 9.08
N SER A 310 -15.38 -10.99 8.04
CA SER A 310 -14.96 -11.81 6.91
C SER A 310 -15.40 -11.16 5.62
N PHE A 311 -14.55 -11.25 4.60
CA PHE A 311 -14.78 -10.73 3.26
C PHE A 311 -14.56 -11.84 2.24
N ALA A 312 -15.36 -11.84 1.19
CA ALA A 312 -15.04 -12.50 -0.06
C ALA A 312 -14.72 -11.42 -1.10
N ALA A 313 -13.71 -11.65 -1.92
CA ALA A 313 -13.31 -10.76 -3.01
C ALA A 313 -13.25 -11.53 -4.33
N ILE A 314 -13.73 -10.91 -5.39
CA ILE A 314 -13.65 -11.42 -6.76
C ILE A 314 -13.10 -10.30 -7.64
N SER A 315 -12.09 -10.62 -8.45
CA SER A 315 -11.58 -9.74 -9.50
C SER A 315 -11.66 -10.43 -10.84
N VAL A 316 -12.23 -9.75 -11.82
CA VAL A 316 -12.35 -10.21 -13.19
C VAL A 316 -11.62 -9.22 -14.09
N THR A 317 -10.67 -9.71 -14.89
CA THR A 317 -9.91 -8.87 -15.83
C THR A 317 -10.04 -9.40 -17.24
N TYR A 318 -10.39 -8.52 -18.18
CA TYR A 318 -10.45 -8.84 -19.59
C TYR A 318 -9.63 -7.84 -20.44
N PRO A 319 -8.61 -8.31 -21.17
CA PRO A 319 -7.83 -7.47 -22.08
C PRO A 319 -8.55 -7.32 -23.42
N PHE A 320 -9.06 -6.11 -23.73
CA PHE A 320 -9.66 -5.82 -25.05
C PHE A 320 -8.60 -5.71 -26.14
N THR A 321 -7.45 -5.09 -25.80
CA THR A 321 -6.29 -4.94 -26.70
C THR A 321 -5.02 -5.07 -25.87
N ILE A 322 -3.85 -4.99 -26.52
CA ILE A 322 -2.55 -4.95 -25.82
C ILE A 322 -2.46 -3.75 -24.87
N ILE A 323 -3.08 -2.63 -25.23
CA ILE A 323 -3.02 -1.37 -24.47
C ILE A 323 -4.27 -1.13 -23.61
N SER A 324 -5.33 -1.91 -23.73
CA SER A 324 -6.61 -1.65 -23.04
C SER A 324 -7.15 -2.87 -22.34
N SER A 325 -7.48 -2.71 -21.06
CA SER A 325 -8.07 -3.75 -20.23
C SER A 325 -9.19 -3.22 -19.33
N LEU A 326 -10.16 -4.07 -19.04
CA LEU A 326 -11.21 -3.81 -18.06
C LEU A 326 -10.97 -4.73 -16.86
N ASN A 327 -10.97 -4.16 -15.67
CA ASN A 327 -10.93 -4.89 -14.41
C ASN A 327 -12.16 -4.54 -13.58
N ALA A 328 -12.86 -5.54 -13.08
CA ALA A 328 -13.96 -5.40 -12.14
C ALA A 328 -13.60 -6.09 -10.83
N ILE A 329 -13.74 -5.40 -9.71
CA ILE A 329 -13.49 -5.93 -8.37
C ILE A 329 -14.78 -5.82 -7.55
N LEU A 330 -15.12 -6.91 -6.88
CA LEU A 330 -16.27 -7.01 -6.01
C LEU A 330 -15.80 -7.55 -4.65
N PHE A 331 -16.18 -6.85 -3.55
CA PHE A 331 -15.99 -7.34 -2.20
C PHE A 331 -17.35 -7.53 -1.54
N TYR A 332 -17.51 -8.63 -0.83
CA TYR A 332 -18.68 -8.92 -0.02
C TYR A 332 -18.32 -9.02 1.45
N ASP A 333 -18.92 -8.16 2.27
CA ASP A 333 -18.79 -8.17 3.73
C ASP A 333 -19.85 -9.09 4.33
N TRP A 334 -19.41 -10.22 4.86
CA TRP A 334 -20.30 -11.23 5.46
C TRP A 334 -20.93 -10.79 6.78
N LYS A 335 -20.34 -9.83 7.49
CA LYS A 335 -20.86 -9.33 8.78
C LYS A 335 -22.00 -8.36 8.57
N ASN A 336 -21.87 -7.45 7.60
CA ASN A 336 -22.83 -6.38 7.35
C ASN A 336 -23.76 -6.67 6.17
N ASN A 337 -23.52 -7.73 5.40
CA ASN A 337 -24.19 -8.08 4.14
C ASN A 337 -24.05 -6.95 3.08
N ASP A 338 -22.91 -6.28 3.08
CA ASP A 338 -22.62 -5.16 2.20
C ASP A 338 -21.81 -5.62 0.98
N LEU A 339 -22.12 -5.04 -0.18
CA LEU A 339 -21.44 -5.28 -1.44
C LEU A 339 -20.69 -4.03 -1.88
N TYR A 340 -19.39 -4.15 -2.16
CA TYR A 340 -18.53 -3.10 -2.65
C TYR A 340 -18.13 -3.42 -4.08
N ASN A 341 -18.40 -2.51 -4.99
CA ASN A 341 -18.19 -2.70 -6.40
C ASN A 341 -17.28 -1.63 -6.97
N PHE A 342 -16.35 -2.07 -7.80
CA PHE A 342 -15.38 -1.20 -8.45
C PHE A 342 -15.10 -1.72 -9.84
N VAL A 343 -15.10 -0.83 -10.84
CA VAL A 343 -14.77 -1.15 -12.22
C VAL A 343 -13.74 -0.13 -12.70
N ASN A 344 -12.70 -0.61 -13.34
CA ASN A 344 -11.64 0.22 -13.90
C ASN A 344 -11.36 -0.17 -15.35
N TRP A 345 -11.53 0.76 -16.25
CA TRP A 345 -11.11 0.63 -17.63
C TRP A 345 -9.81 1.40 -17.82
N SER A 346 -8.75 0.72 -18.23
CA SER A 346 -7.42 1.29 -18.37
C SER A 346 -6.93 1.27 -19.82
N TRP A 347 -6.16 2.29 -20.17
CA TRP A 347 -5.40 2.39 -21.42
C TRP A 347 -3.95 2.73 -21.06
N GLN A 348 -3.01 1.92 -21.55
CA GLN A 348 -1.58 2.06 -21.26
C GLN A 348 -0.82 2.28 -22.56
N PHE A 349 -0.22 3.44 -22.70
CA PHE A 349 0.69 3.81 -23.76
C PHE A 349 2.13 3.81 -23.22
N ASP A 350 3.11 4.18 -24.04
CA ASP A 350 4.52 4.18 -23.63
C ASP A 350 4.76 4.95 -22.31
N LYS A 351 4.42 6.24 -22.29
CA LYS A 351 4.59 7.10 -21.11
C LYS A 351 3.28 7.52 -20.45
N TRP A 352 2.15 7.29 -21.08
CA TRP A 352 0.85 7.70 -20.60
C TRP A 352 -0.04 6.53 -20.24
N SER A 353 -0.72 6.64 -19.12
CA SER A 353 -1.80 5.74 -18.74
C SER A 353 -3.04 6.55 -18.40
N PHE A 354 -4.19 6.08 -18.86
CA PHE A 354 -5.49 6.67 -18.58
C PHE A 354 -6.39 5.65 -17.92
N TYR A 355 -7.19 6.11 -16.97
CA TYR A 355 -8.11 5.27 -16.22
C TYR A 355 -9.46 5.91 -16.13
N LEU A 356 -10.50 5.14 -16.41
CA LEU A 356 -11.90 5.47 -16.14
C LEU A 356 -12.43 4.48 -15.12
N MET A 357 -12.75 4.97 -13.93
CA MET A 357 -13.15 4.15 -12.80
C MET A 357 -14.58 4.47 -12.40
N GLY A 358 -15.37 3.44 -12.13
CA GLY A 358 -16.70 3.53 -11.57
C GLY A 358 -16.80 2.75 -10.28
N PHE A 359 -17.55 3.24 -9.31
CA PHE A 359 -17.78 2.56 -8.04
C PHE A 359 -19.19 2.82 -7.53
N TRP A 360 -19.75 1.83 -6.79
CA TRP A 360 -21.01 1.95 -6.06
C TRP A 360 -20.94 1.11 -4.80
N ASN A 361 -20.75 1.80 -3.70
CA ASN A 361 -20.40 1.23 -2.41
C ASN A 361 -21.34 1.77 -1.32
N PRO A 362 -21.48 1.07 -0.19
CA PRO A 362 -22.11 1.60 1.01
C PRO A 362 -21.40 2.84 1.54
N ASP A 363 -22.14 3.75 2.17
CA ASP A 363 -21.58 4.97 2.74
C ASP A 363 -20.85 4.75 4.07
N ARG A 364 -21.08 3.61 4.73
CA ARG A 364 -20.76 3.38 6.14
C ARG A 364 -19.44 2.69 6.42
N PHE A 365 -18.83 2.01 5.45
CA PHE A 365 -17.67 1.16 5.71
C PHE A 365 -16.60 1.24 4.62
N GLN A 366 -15.34 1.12 5.04
CA GLN A 366 -14.19 0.99 4.15
C GLN A 366 -13.59 -0.40 4.30
N VAL A 367 -13.41 -1.12 3.20
CA VAL A 367 -12.74 -2.43 3.16
C VAL A 367 -11.31 -2.34 3.68
N TYR A 368 -10.69 -1.18 3.56
CA TYR A 368 -9.33 -0.89 4.04
C TYR A 368 -9.36 0.26 5.05
N PRO A 369 -9.51 -0.03 6.37
CA PRO A 369 -9.55 1.01 7.40
C PRO A 369 -8.26 1.83 7.42
N GLY A 370 -8.39 3.15 7.48
CA GLY A 370 -7.27 4.08 7.66
C GLY A 370 -6.47 4.43 6.41
N MET A 371 -6.86 4.01 5.21
CA MET A 371 -6.16 4.36 3.98
C MET A 371 -6.29 5.81 3.56
N ASN A 372 -7.39 6.49 3.87
CA ASN A 372 -7.51 7.94 3.66
C ASN A 372 -8.52 8.54 4.63
N LYS A 373 -8.27 9.78 5.06
CA LYS A 373 -9.26 10.59 5.81
C LYS A 373 -10.47 10.96 4.97
N THR A 374 -10.37 10.89 3.65
CA THR A 374 -11.46 11.05 2.68
C THR A 374 -11.83 9.69 2.11
N ASN A 375 -13.10 9.32 2.22
CA ASN A 375 -13.68 8.11 1.63
C ASN A 375 -13.71 8.22 0.10
N LEU A 376 -12.56 8.04 -0.57
CA LEU A 376 -12.42 8.20 -2.02
C LEU A 376 -13.43 7.38 -2.83
N PHE A 377 -13.85 6.23 -2.31
CA PHE A 377 -14.74 5.29 -2.99
C PHE A 377 -15.99 4.97 -2.17
N ALA A 378 -16.43 5.88 -1.28
CA ALA A 378 -17.70 5.74 -0.59
C ALA A 378 -18.87 6.23 -1.50
N GLY A 379 -20.04 5.61 -1.35
CA GLY A 379 -21.21 5.93 -2.17
C GLY A 379 -21.04 5.48 -3.62
N LYS A 380 -21.62 6.25 -4.54
CA LYS A 380 -21.57 5.98 -5.99
C LYS A 380 -20.78 7.09 -6.69
N GLY A 381 -19.91 6.72 -7.64
CA GLY A 381 -19.12 7.74 -8.30
C GLY A 381 -18.34 7.25 -9.50
N ILE A 382 -17.75 8.24 -10.17
CA ILE A 382 -16.87 8.05 -11.32
C ILE A 382 -15.60 8.85 -11.08
N GLN A 383 -14.47 8.26 -11.41
CA GLN A 383 -13.15 8.91 -11.38
C GLN A 383 -12.45 8.75 -12.73
N VAL A 384 -11.88 9.84 -13.21
CA VAL A 384 -10.98 9.85 -14.37
C VAL A 384 -9.59 10.17 -13.86
N MET A 385 -8.58 9.43 -14.32
CA MET A 385 -7.17 9.66 -13.95
C MET A 385 -6.29 9.58 -15.19
N ALA A 386 -5.33 10.49 -15.27
CA ALA A 386 -4.24 10.45 -16.25
C ALA A 386 -2.91 10.38 -15.51
N VAL A 387 -2.02 9.52 -15.97
CA VAL A 387 -0.69 9.27 -15.38
C VAL A 387 0.35 9.42 -16.46
N TYR A 388 1.39 10.18 -16.19
CA TYR A 388 2.57 10.35 -17.04
C TYR A 388 3.82 9.83 -16.32
N ASN A 389 4.54 8.91 -16.94
CA ASN A 389 5.82 8.39 -16.47
C ASN A 389 6.94 8.91 -17.38
N TYR A 390 8.00 9.44 -16.79
CA TYR A 390 9.13 10.04 -17.53
C TYR A 390 10.48 9.46 -17.12
#